data_fa89a6a960ae5d77dcbeefd4b7453ba7
#
_entry.id   fa89a6a960ae5d77dcbeefd4b7453ba7
#
_cell.length_a   1.000
_cell.length_b   1.000
_cell.length_c   1.000
_cell.angle_alpha   90.00
_cell.angle_beta   90.00
_cell.angle_gamma   90.00
#
_symmetry.space_group_name_H-M   'P 1'
#
loop_
_entity.id
_entity.type
_entity.pdbx_description
1 polymer ?
#
loop_
_entity_poly.entity_id
_entity_poly.type
_entity_poly.pdbx_seq_one_letter_code
_entity_poly.pdbx_strand_id
1 'polypeptide(L)'
;SLANYLISKINKQKGNYNDELVYLKKSQNYIFESNREYNLQSNFYYEKIISRKYNEIIFENTNKIKDLRSYSPIFVIGLPRSGSTLIETLLSSNKSVVPIGENSIINMAILDQISNKIFVKTLDLENFSLSLDCEKLSDYVYKKIKQVEKLKTKNNIYFVDKTLVNFFNIEVILYLFPNAQFVHCYRNYKDSIIAIYQSLLPTLSWTHNLDHIIKYIDNYIKTVNYFKSKYPDKIFDLKLEHMTEHKKELSKKLFNFCGLNWNDKFLNFKKKNDLSIKTSSNVQIRDNINKYDYSKYSNYHFILKKYEKDYGWLLEENSI
;
A
#
# COMPACT_ATOMS: atom_id res chain seq x y z
N SER A 1 6.36 -25.03 2.50
CA SER A 1 5.27 -24.08 2.17
C SER A 1 4.98 -24.03 0.67
N LEU A 2 6.02 -23.90 -0.18
CA LEU A 2 5.83 -23.80 -1.64
C LEU A 2 5.05 -24.96 -2.25
N ALA A 3 5.32 -26.20 -1.84
CA ALA A 3 4.56 -27.37 -2.31
C ALA A 3 3.05 -27.23 -2.03
N ASN A 4 2.68 -26.87 -0.80
CA ASN A 4 1.27 -26.65 -0.46
C ASN A 4 0.65 -25.51 -1.28
N TYR A 5 1.42 -24.44 -1.54
CA TYR A 5 0.95 -23.36 -2.39
C TYR A 5 0.70 -23.82 -3.84
N LEU A 6 1.62 -24.59 -4.41
CA LEU A 6 1.44 -25.12 -5.77
C LEU A 6 0.25 -26.08 -5.84
N ILE A 7 0.07 -26.95 -4.84
CA ILE A 7 -1.12 -27.83 -4.75
C ILE A 7 -2.40 -26.99 -4.67
N SER A 8 -2.40 -25.89 -3.89
CA SER A 8 -3.55 -24.99 -3.84
C SER A 8 -3.87 -24.40 -5.22
N LYS A 9 -2.85 -23.97 -5.98
CA LYS A 9 -3.05 -23.42 -7.34
C LYS A 9 -3.60 -24.47 -8.32
N ILE A 10 -3.14 -25.72 -8.23
CA ILE A 10 -3.67 -26.83 -9.04
C ILE A 10 -5.15 -27.08 -8.71
N ASN A 11 -5.51 -27.11 -7.41
CA ASN A 11 -6.90 -27.28 -7.01
C ASN A 11 -7.78 -26.12 -7.49
N LYS A 12 -7.28 -24.87 -7.42
CA LYS A 12 -7.95 -23.71 -7.98
C LYS A 12 -8.26 -23.88 -9.47
N GLN A 13 -7.27 -24.29 -10.26
CA GLN A 13 -7.44 -24.53 -11.71
C GLN A 13 -8.48 -25.61 -12.01
N LYS A 14 -8.63 -26.61 -11.13
CA LYS A 14 -9.62 -27.68 -11.23
C LYS A 14 -11.01 -27.29 -10.70
N GLY A 15 -11.18 -26.08 -10.13
CA GLY A 15 -12.43 -25.65 -9.49
C GLY A 15 -12.66 -26.24 -8.09
N ASN A 16 -11.68 -26.94 -7.50
CA ASN A 16 -11.76 -27.57 -6.18
C ASN A 16 -11.45 -26.52 -5.08
N TYR A 17 -12.33 -25.54 -4.88
CA TYR A 17 -12.08 -24.38 -4.00
C TYR A 17 -11.86 -24.76 -2.53
N ASN A 18 -12.53 -25.80 -2.01
CA ASN A 18 -12.35 -26.23 -0.63
C ASN A 18 -10.94 -26.80 -0.41
N ASP A 19 -10.47 -27.66 -1.29
CA ASP A 19 -9.11 -28.23 -1.21
C ASP A 19 -8.06 -27.13 -1.44
N GLU A 20 -8.31 -26.19 -2.37
CA GLU A 20 -7.45 -25.02 -2.53
C GLU A 20 -7.26 -24.32 -1.19
N LEU A 21 -8.34 -23.98 -0.48
CA LEU A 21 -8.29 -23.27 0.79
C LEU A 21 -7.55 -24.05 1.89
N VAL A 22 -7.71 -25.38 1.93
CA VAL A 22 -6.99 -26.24 2.89
C VAL A 22 -5.47 -26.16 2.66
N TYR A 23 -5.02 -26.34 1.44
CA TYR A 23 -3.60 -26.30 1.11
C TYR A 23 -3.03 -24.87 1.20
N LEU A 24 -3.81 -23.86 0.83
CA LEU A 24 -3.44 -22.46 1.00
C LEU A 24 -3.20 -22.13 2.47
N LYS A 25 -4.12 -22.53 3.37
CA LYS A 25 -3.98 -22.36 4.82
C LYS A 25 -2.70 -23.02 5.35
N LYS A 26 -2.41 -24.26 4.92
CA LYS A 26 -1.15 -24.93 5.30
C LYS A 26 0.08 -24.17 4.86
N SER A 27 0.06 -23.61 3.64
CA SER A 27 1.17 -22.82 3.13
C SER A 27 1.36 -21.51 3.90
N GLN A 28 0.28 -20.79 4.14
CA GLN A 28 0.29 -19.50 4.86
C GLN A 28 0.75 -19.68 6.32
N ASN A 29 0.24 -20.70 7.01
CA ASN A 29 0.66 -21.02 8.37
C ASN A 29 2.17 -21.32 8.44
N TYR A 30 2.70 -22.09 7.49
CA TYR A 30 4.13 -22.38 7.45
C TYR A 30 4.98 -21.10 7.30
N ILE A 31 4.56 -20.18 6.43
CA ILE A 31 5.27 -18.90 6.24
C ILE A 31 5.22 -18.07 7.51
N PHE A 32 4.06 -18.00 8.17
CA PHE A 32 3.92 -17.27 9.43
C PHE A 32 4.83 -17.85 10.53
N GLU A 33 4.81 -19.17 10.71
CA GLU A 33 5.59 -19.84 11.76
C GLU A 33 7.09 -19.81 11.48
N SER A 34 7.54 -19.79 10.21
CA SER A 34 8.96 -19.72 9.86
C SER A 34 9.67 -18.44 10.38
N ASN A 35 8.91 -17.37 10.62
CA ASN A 35 9.39 -16.10 11.19
C ASN A 35 8.45 -15.61 12.30
N ARG A 36 7.98 -16.51 13.15
CA ARG A 36 6.90 -16.28 14.10
C ARG A 36 7.11 -15.04 14.96
N GLU A 37 8.28 -14.90 15.57
CA GLU A 37 8.56 -13.78 16.47
C GLU A 37 8.47 -12.43 15.74
N TYR A 38 9.13 -12.32 14.60
CA TYR A 38 9.06 -11.13 13.76
C TYR A 38 7.61 -10.83 13.33
N ASN A 39 6.87 -11.85 12.89
CA ASN A 39 5.50 -11.68 12.43
C ASN A 39 4.56 -11.23 13.56
N LEU A 40 4.74 -11.73 14.77
CA LEU A 40 3.97 -11.28 15.94
C LEU A 40 4.29 -9.84 16.31
N GLN A 41 5.57 -9.45 16.32
CA GLN A 41 5.99 -8.07 16.59
C GLN A 41 5.46 -7.10 15.51
N SER A 42 5.57 -7.47 14.25
CA SER A 42 5.08 -6.68 13.13
C SER A 42 3.55 -6.52 13.18
N ASN A 43 2.80 -7.59 13.45
CA ASN A 43 1.35 -7.51 13.63
C ASN A 43 0.97 -6.63 14.82
N PHE A 44 1.70 -6.73 15.93
CA PHE A 44 1.48 -5.87 17.09
C PHE A 44 1.67 -4.39 16.74
N TYR A 45 2.74 -4.06 15.97
CA TYR A 45 2.95 -2.70 15.48
C TYR A 45 1.76 -2.19 14.67
N TYR A 46 1.30 -2.95 13.67
CA TYR A 46 0.19 -2.52 12.81
C TYR A 46 -1.17 -2.52 13.51
N GLU A 47 -1.43 -3.47 14.40
CA GLU A 47 -2.72 -3.60 15.07
C GLU A 47 -2.85 -2.71 16.31
N LYS A 48 -1.76 -2.40 17.00
CA LYS A 48 -1.80 -1.76 18.33
C LYS A 48 -1.08 -0.43 18.41
N ILE A 49 -0.03 -0.21 17.63
CA ILE A 49 0.77 1.01 17.71
C ILE A 49 0.29 2.01 16.67
N ILE A 50 0.66 1.80 15.40
CA ILE A 50 0.42 2.81 14.37
C ILE A 50 -1.06 3.03 14.10
N SER A 51 -1.90 2.00 14.18
CA SER A 51 -3.36 2.11 14.00
C SER A 51 -4.06 2.97 15.06
N ARG A 52 -3.40 3.25 16.18
CA ARG A 52 -3.94 4.11 17.25
C ARG A 52 -3.26 5.47 17.36
N LYS A 53 -2.02 5.57 16.85
CA LYS A 53 -1.16 6.74 17.05
C LYS A 53 -0.86 7.53 15.77
N TYR A 54 -1.36 7.11 14.60
CA TYR A 54 -1.11 7.78 13.33
C TYR A 54 -1.58 9.25 13.29
N ASN A 55 -2.54 9.61 14.12
CA ASN A 55 -3.11 10.97 14.23
C ASN A 55 -2.69 11.71 15.52
N GLU A 56 -1.85 11.10 16.34
CA GLU A 56 -1.34 11.66 17.60
C GLU A 56 0.18 11.82 17.57
N ILE A 57 0.75 12.06 16.39
CA ILE A 57 2.21 12.18 16.23
C ILE A 57 2.70 13.52 16.81
N ILE A 58 3.71 13.44 17.67
CA ILE A 58 4.38 14.61 18.22
C ILE A 58 5.65 14.86 17.42
N PHE A 59 5.76 16.07 16.84
CA PHE A 59 6.93 16.50 16.09
C PHE A 59 7.87 17.32 16.98
N GLU A 60 9.10 16.84 17.16
CA GLU A 60 10.17 17.52 17.91
C GLU A 60 11.22 18.10 16.97
N ASN A 61 12.03 19.07 17.45
CA ASN A 61 13.12 19.70 16.69
C ASN A 61 12.68 20.26 15.32
N THR A 62 11.51 20.87 15.28
CA THR A 62 10.84 21.33 14.05
C THR A 62 11.61 22.42 13.30
N ASN A 63 12.52 23.13 13.95
CA ASN A 63 13.29 24.27 13.38
C ASN A 63 14.52 23.84 12.58
N LYS A 64 14.86 22.54 12.55
CA LYS A 64 16.09 22.01 11.94
C LYS A 64 15.84 21.03 10.79
N ILE A 65 14.75 21.21 10.07
CA ILE A 65 14.34 20.32 8.99
C ILE A 65 15.13 20.60 7.70
N LYS A 66 15.61 19.55 7.03
CA LYS A 66 16.14 19.67 5.67
C LYS A 66 15.05 20.15 4.71
N ASP A 67 15.40 21.06 3.83
CA ASP A 67 14.44 21.56 2.82
C ASP A 67 14.17 20.49 1.75
N LEU A 68 12.98 19.93 1.80
CA LEU A 68 12.47 18.95 0.85
C LEU A 68 11.36 19.53 -0.06
N ARG A 69 11.09 20.85 0.01
CA ARG A 69 10.00 21.52 -0.73
C ARG A 69 10.21 21.56 -2.24
N SER A 70 11.45 21.35 -2.71
CA SER A 70 11.75 21.23 -4.14
C SER A 70 11.22 19.92 -4.76
N TYR A 71 10.83 18.96 -3.94
CA TYR A 71 10.25 17.70 -4.39
C TYR A 71 8.71 17.77 -4.40
N SER A 72 8.12 17.19 -5.42
CA SER A 72 6.66 16.99 -5.54
C SER A 72 6.36 15.50 -5.64
N PRO A 73 6.42 14.77 -4.51
CA PRO A 73 6.20 13.34 -4.50
C PRO A 73 4.73 12.98 -4.68
N ILE A 74 4.50 11.87 -5.39
CA ILE A 74 3.20 11.23 -5.52
C ILE A 74 3.30 9.89 -4.79
N PHE A 75 2.52 9.72 -3.73
CA PHE A 75 2.47 8.49 -2.96
C PHE A 75 1.29 7.65 -3.40
N VAL A 76 1.56 6.45 -3.93
CA VAL A 76 0.52 5.46 -4.20
C VAL A 76 0.31 4.63 -2.95
N ILE A 77 -0.86 4.79 -2.34
CA ILE A 77 -1.25 4.17 -1.08
C ILE A 77 -2.42 3.20 -1.28
N GLY A 78 -2.62 2.27 -0.36
CA GLY A 78 -3.73 1.32 -0.40
C GLY A 78 -3.34 -0.07 0.07
N LEU A 79 -4.11 -1.06 -0.37
CA LEU A 79 -3.87 -2.47 -0.04
C LEU A 79 -3.08 -3.17 -1.17
N PRO A 80 -2.33 -4.23 -0.87
CA PRO A 80 -1.78 -5.11 -1.89
C PRO A 80 -2.88 -5.62 -2.82
N ARG A 81 -2.56 -5.80 -4.10
CA ARG A 81 -3.50 -6.29 -5.13
C ARG A 81 -4.64 -5.35 -5.49
N SER A 82 -4.53 -4.07 -5.20
CA SER A 82 -5.51 -3.01 -5.53
C SER A 82 -5.25 -2.29 -6.86
N GLY A 83 -4.33 -2.78 -7.70
CA GLY A 83 -3.99 -2.11 -8.98
C GLY A 83 -2.91 -1.03 -8.86
N SER A 84 -2.28 -0.87 -7.70
CA SER A 84 -1.24 0.15 -7.44
C SER A 84 -0.06 0.12 -8.44
N THR A 85 0.34 -1.07 -8.91
CA THR A 85 1.40 -1.20 -9.94
C THR A 85 0.94 -0.63 -11.30
N LEU A 86 -0.33 -0.78 -11.65
CA LEU A 86 -0.90 -0.14 -12.85
C LEU A 86 -0.78 1.38 -12.76
N ILE A 87 -1.09 1.95 -11.61
CA ILE A 87 -1.06 3.40 -11.39
C ILE A 87 0.40 3.93 -11.37
N GLU A 88 1.32 3.23 -10.71
CA GLU A 88 2.74 3.56 -10.77
C GLU A 88 3.25 3.55 -12.23
N THR A 89 2.91 2.52 -13.01
CA THR A 89 3.30 2.41 -14.42
C THR A 89 2.70 3.56 -15.25
N LEU A 90 1.45 3.89 -15.02
CA LEU A 90 0.75 4.97 -15.72
C LEU A 90 1.40 6.32 -15.44
N LEU A 91 1.60 6.69 -14.18
CA LEU A 91 2.25 7.94 -13.77
C LEU A 91 3.69 8.04 -14.29
N SER A 92 4.44 6.95 -14.21
CA SER A 92 5.82 6.85 -14.71
C SER A 92 5.93 6.89 -16.24
N SER A 93 4.79 6.89 -16.93
CA SER A 93 4.77 7.12 -18.38
C SER A 93 5.09 8.55 -18.75
N ASN A 94 4.88 9.48 -17.84
CA ASN A 94 5.35 10.85 -17.97
C ASN A 94 6.84 10.91 -17.64
N LYS A 95 7.66 11.38 -18.57
CA LYS A 95 9.13 11.44 -18.44
C LYS A 95 9.61 12.35 -17.30
N SER A 96 8.77 13.27 -16.80
CA SER A 96 9.09 14.11 -15.65
C SER A 96 8.96 13.37 -14.31
N VAL A 97 8.30 12.20 -14.29
CA VAL A 97 8.03 11.41 -13.09
C VAL A 97 9.04 10.27 -12.96
N VAL A 98 9.67 10.14 -11.80
CA VAL A 98 10.63 9.09 -11.49
C VAL A 98 9.99 8.04 -10.59
N PRO A 99 9.80 6.78 -11.03
CA PRO A 99 9.34 5.72 -10.14
C PRO A 99 10.48 5.28 -9.21
N ILE A 100 10.19 5.24 -7.92
CA ILE A 100 11.11 4.74 -6.91
C ILE A 100 10.66 3.40 -6.30
N GLY A 101 9.48 2.90 -6.69
CA GLY A 101 8.97 1.60 -6.28
C GLY A 101 8.54 1.54 -4.82
N GLU A 102 8.71 0.37 -4.19
CA GLU A 102 8.38 0.12 -2.78
C GLU A 102 9.61 0.35 -1.89
N ASN A 103 10.13 1.58 -1.87
CA ASN A 103 11.39 1.91 -1.18
C ASN A 103 11.24 2.01 0.35
N SER A 104 10.03 2.12 0.86
CA SER A 104 9.71 2.21 2.30
C SER A 104 10.51 3.30 3.06
N ILE A 105 10.99 4.35 2.36
CA ILE A 105 11.89 5.36 2.93
C ILE A 105 11.27 6.01 4.17
N ILE A 106 10.01 6.42 4.09
CA ILE A 106 9.31 7.08 5.20
C ILE A 106 9.10 6.11 6.36
N ASN A 107 8.59 4.92 6.07
CA ASN A 107 8.34 3.91 7.10
C ASN A 107 9.63 3.51 7.82
N MET A 108 10.73 3.34 7.09
CA MET A 108 12.04 3.03 7.70
C MET A 108 12.57 4.18 8.55
N ALA A 109 12.39 5.44 8.13
CA ALA A 109 12.79 6.61 8.91
C ALA A 109 12.04 6.71 10.26
N ILE A 110 10.76 6.34 10.26
CA ILE A 110 9.94 6.27 11.47
C ILE A 110 10.40 5.12 12.35
N LEU A 111 10.52 3.90 11.78
CA LEU A 111 10.92 2.71 12.53
C LEU A 111 12.32 2.85 13.14
N ASP A 112 13.26 3.49 12.48
CA ASP A 112 14.59 3.78 13.02
C ASP A 112 14.55 4.53 14.35
N GLN A 113 13.59 5.45 14.49
CA GLN A 113 13.45 6.24 15.73
C GLN A 113 12.66 5.54 16.83
N ILE A 114 11.75 4.64 16.49
CA ILE A 114 10.81 4.07 17.47
C ILE A 114 11.04 2.59 17.76
N SER A 115 11.87 1.88 16.98
CA SER A 115 12.08 0.43 17.10
C SER A 115 12.48 0.01 18.54
N ASN A 116 13.42 0.72 19.14
CA ASN A 116 13.87 0.43 20.51
C ASN A 116 12.78 0.62 21.58
N LYS A 117 11.76 1.44 21.29
CA LYS A 117 10.63 1.70 22.19
C LYS A 117 9.52 0.65 22.01
N ILE A 118 9.29 0.19 20.78
CA ILE A 118 8.16 -0.69 20.43
C ILE A 118 8.43 -2.15 20.78
N PHE A 119 9.67 -2.62 20.64
CA PHE A 119 10.03 -4.02 20.87
C PHE A 119 10.38 -4.36 22.32
N VAL A 120 10.05 -3.47 23.24
CA VAL A 120 10.17 -3.74 24.67
C VAL A 120 8.96 -4.56 25.15
N LYS A 121 9.20 -5.65 25.90
CA LYS A 121 8.16 -6.58 26.38
C LYS A 121 7.05 -5.96 27.23
N THR A 122 7.25 -4.75 27.76
CA THR A 122 6.38 -4.07 28.73
C THR A 122 5.90 -2.70 28.21
N LEU A 123 5.59 -2.58 26.89
CA LEU A 123 5.12 -1.32 26.36
C LEU A 123 3.73 -0.97 26.91
N ASP A 124 3.65 0.12 27.67
CA ASP A 124 2.39 0.72 28.08
C ASP A 124 1.79 1.51 26.91
N LEU A 125 0.79 0.92 26.26
CA LEU A 125 0.16 1.50 25.08
C LEU A 125 -0.68 2.74 25.39
N GLU A 126 -1.18 2.87 26.63
CA GLU A 126 -2.01 4.01 27.04
C GLU A 126 -1.16 5.28 27.16
N ASN A 127 0.05 5.14 27.72
CA ASN A 127 0.99 6.23 27.88
C ASN A 127 2.03 6.35 26.74
N PHE A 128 1.98 5.47 25.74
CA PHE A 128 2.91 5.54 24.61
C PHE A 128 2.58 6.74 23.72
N SER A 129 3.54 7.65 23.56
CA SER A 129 3.48 8.74 22.59
C SER A 129 4.38 8.44 21.38
N LEU A 130 3.85 8.65 20.19
CA LEU A 130 4.62 8.57 18.95
C LEU A 130 5.29 9.92 18.71
N SER A 131 6.48 10.10 19.30
CA SER A 131 7.29 11.30 19.13
C SER A 131 8.39 11.06 18.11
N LEU A 132 8.51 11.96 17.13
CA LEU A 132 9.46 11.92 16.02
C LEU A 132 10.34 13.17 16.02
N ASP A 133 11.64 12.98 16.04
CA ASP A 133 12.65 14.01 15.86
C ASP A 133 12.73 14.38 14.38
N CYS A 134 12.27 15.58 14.03
CA CYS A 134 12.15 16.06 12.66
C CYS A 134 13.49 16.27 11.98
N GLU A 135 14.52 16.65 12.72
CA GLU A 135 15.88 16.79 12.17
C GLU A 135 16.38 15.43 11.68
N LYS A 136 16.33 14.40 12.53
CA LYS A 136 16.74 13.03 12.18
C LYS A 136 15.90 12.45 11.04
N LEU A 137 14.58 12.66 11.13
CA LEU A 137 13.63 12.18 10.13
C LEU A 137 13.95 12.77 8.75
N SER A 138 14.06 14.09 8.67
CA SER A 138 14.35 14.79 7.41
C SER A 138 15.74 14.47 6.88
N ASP A 139 16.74 14.35 7.74
CA ASP A 139 18.10 13.93 7.36
C ASP A 139 18.13 12.52 6.75
N TYR A 140 17.44 11.57 7.38
CA TYR A 140 17.34 10.20 6.86
C TYR A 140 16.69 10.19 5.47
N VAL A 141 15.52 10.83 5.36
CA VAL A 141 14.76 10.90 4.10
C VAL A 141 15.58 11.58 3.00
N TYR A 142 16.19 12.73 3.30
CA TYR A 142 17.04 13.46 2.35
C TYR A 142 18.20 12.59 1.83
N LYS A 143 18.93 11.91 2.74
CA LYS A 143 20.05 11.02 2.37
C LYS A 143 19.57 9.88 1.47
N LYS A 144 18.43 9.26 1.78
CA LYS A 144 17.86 8.17 0.98
C LYS A 144 17.41 8.63 -0.41
N ILE A 145 16.74 9.76 -0.52
CA ILE A 145 16.35 10.35 -1.81
C ILE A 145 17.58 10.64 -2.66
N LYS A 146 18.64 11.23 -2.07
CA LYS A 146 19.90 11.49 -2.80
C LYS A 146 20.64 10.23 -3.25
N GLN A 147 20.41 9.07 -2.63
CA GLN A 147 20.95 7.79 -3.07
C GLN A 147 20.23 7.22 -4.30
N VAL A 148 18.99 7.64 -4.56
CA VAL A 148 18.26 7.23 -5.76
C VAL A 148 18.88 7.91 -6.98
N GLU A 149 19.68 7.18 -7.77
CA GLU A 149 20.44 7.72 -8.91
C GLU A 149 19.59 8.54 -9.88
N LYS A 150 18.37 8.09 -10.16
CA LYS A 150 17.44 8.76 -11.07
C LYS A 150 16.99 10.15 -10.59
N LEU A 151 17.16 10.44 -9.30
CA LEU A 151 16.77 11.72 -8.69
C LEU A 151 17.94 12.72 -8.61
N LYS A 152 19.18 12.30 -8.88
CA LYS A 152 20.38 13.13 -8.74
C LYS A 152 20.49 14.26 -9.79
N THR A 153 19.84 14.10 -10.93
CA THR A 153 20.12 14.92 -12.12
C THR A 153 19.03 15.92 -12.50
N LYS A 154 17.97 16.06 -11.73
CA LYS A 154 16.81 16.88 -12.11
C LYS A 154 16.49 17.96 -11.07
N ASN A 155 16.23 19.19 -11.54
CA ASN A 155 15.61 20.26 -10.76
C ASN A 155 14.09 20.10 -10.86
N ASN A 156 13.34 20.24 -9.76
CA ASN A 156 11.90 20.00 -9.66
C ASN A 156 11.50 18.56 -9.99
N ILE A 157 11.50 17.73 -8.98
CA ILE A 157 11.41 16.30 -9.21
C ILE A 157 10.08 15.76 -8.71
N TYR A 158 9.25 15.37 -9.69
CA TYR A 158 8.17 14.44 -9.41
C TYR A 158 8.74 13.03 -9.28
N PHE A 159 8.45 12.38 -8.19
CA PHE A 159 8.71 10.94 -8.06
C PHE A 159 7.47 10.21 -7.54
N VAL A 160 7.34 8.95 -7.91
CA VAL A 160 6.27 8.08 -7.41
C VAL A 160 6.87 7.08 -6.44
N ASP A 161 6.39 7.12 -5.19
CA ASP A 161 6.62 6.10 -4.16
C ASP A 161 5.36 5.23 -4.03
N LYS A 162 5.53 3.92 -4.24
CA LYS A 162 4.43 2.94 -4.14
C LYS A 162 4.56 2.09 -2.87
N THR A 163 5.01 2.66 -1.79
CA THR A 163 5.00 2.01 -0.47
C THR A 163 3.59 2.10 0.10
N LEU A 164 2.80 1.06 -0.12
CA LEU A 164 1.35 1.07 0.13
C LEU A 164 0.98 1.43 1.57
N VAL A 165 1.79 1.02 2.55
CA VAL A 165 1.59 1.29 3.98
C VAL A 165 1.70 2.77 4.36
N ASN A 166 2.15 3.63 3.46
CA ASN A 166 2.26 5.08 3.68
C ASN A 166 0.91 5.76 3.97
N PHE A 167 -0.22 5.05 3.86
CA PHE A 167 -1.49 5.57 4.35
C PHE A 167 -1.49 5.83 5.87
N PHE A 168 -0.67 5.14 6.66
CA PHE A 168 -0.46 5.47 8.07
C PHE A 168 0.42 6.72 8.28
N ASN A 169 1.24 7.07 7.30
CA ASN A 169 2.30 8.05 7.42
C ASN A 169 1.95 9.39 6.74
N ILE A 170 0.69 9.61 6.35
CA ILE A 170 0.26 10.81 5.60
C ILE A 170 0.64 12.10 6.33
N GLU A 171 0.45 12.17 7.65
CA GLU A 171 0.80 13.32 8.47
C GLU A 171 2.31 13.63 8.40
N VAL A 172 3.14 12.60 8.58
CA VAL A 172 4.61 12.70 8.51
C VAL A 172 5.06 13.11 7.10
N ILE A 173 4.43 12.54 6.08
CA ILE A 173 4.76 12.85 4.69
C ILE A 173 4.43 14.31 4.37
N LEU A 174 3.26 14.80 4.74
CA LEU A 174 2.86 16.19 4.52
C LEU A 174 3.73 17.18 5.29
N TYR A 175 4.21 16.77 6.48
CA TYR A 175 5.14 17.56 7.25
C TYR A 175 6.51 17.71 6.53
N LEU A 176 7.02 16.65 5.93
CA LEU A 176 8.28 16.65 5.18
C LEU A 176 8.13 17.24 3.77
N PHE A 177 7.02 16.96 3.11
CA PHE A 177 6.72 17.31 1.73
C PHE A 177 5.35 17.99 1.64
N PRO A 178 5.24 19.29 1.88
CA PRO A 178 3.95 19.99 1.83
C PRO A 178 3.24 19.90 0.48
N ASN A 179 4.01 19.65 -0.60
CA ASN A 179 3.49 19.47 -1.97
C ASN A 179 3.14 18.01 -2.30
N ALA A 180 3.27 17.08 -1.35
CA ALA A 180 2.94 15.68 -1.59
C ALA A 180 1.47 15.50 -1.96
N GLN A 181 1.21 14.54 -2.84
CA GLN A 181 -0.12 14.09 -3.21
C GLN A 181 -0.21 12.58 -3.06
N PHE A 182 -1.41 12.10 -2.75
CA PHE A 182 -1.66 10.69 -2.49
C PHE A 182 -2.68 10.16 -3.49
N VAL A 183 -2.35 9.03 -4.11
CA VAL A 183 -3.27 8.26 -4.94
C VAL A 183 -3.68 7.02 -4.17
N HIS A 184 -4.89 7.03 -3.67
CA HIS A 184 -5.46 5.95 -2.89
C HIS A 184 -6.07 4.91 -3.83
N CYS A 185 -5.34 3.79 -4.01
CA CYS A 185 -5.78 2.67 -4.85
C CYS A 185 -6.54 1.65 -4.01
N TYR A 186 -7.79 1.41 -4.36
CA TYR A 186 -8.62 0.41 -3.70
C TYR A 186 -9.50 -0.35 -4.69
N ARG A 187 -10.15 -1.40 -4.22
CA ARG A 187 -11.16 -2.16 -4.93
C ARG A 187 -12.11 -2.81 -3.93
N ASN A 188 -13.08 -3.59 -4.39
CA ASN A 188 -13.97 -4.35 -3.51
C ASN A 188 -13.17 -5.02 -2.39
N TYR A 189 -13.57 -4.80 -1.13
CA TYR A 189 -12.81 -5.27 0.03
C TYR A 189 -12.87 -6.78 0.19
N LYS A 190 -14.01 -7.45 -0.12
CA LYS A 190 -14.11 -8.92 -0.12
C LYS A 190 -13.08 -9.50 -1.11
N ASP A 191 -13.03 -8.95 -2.30
CA ASP A 191 -12.07 -9.36 -3.33
C ASP A 191 -10.62 -9.07 -2.93
N SER A 192 -10.38 -7.95 -2.23
CA SER A 192 -9.06 -7.60 -1.70
C SER A 192 -8.58 -8.63 -0.68
N ILE A 193 -9.44 -9.01 0.28
CA ILE A 193 -9.13 -10.02 1.30
C ILE A 193 -8.72 -11.34 0.64
N ILE A 194 -9.55 -11.83 -0.29
CA ILE A 194 -9.29 -13.10 -0.97
C ILE A 194 -8.01 -13.03 -1.80
N ALA A 195 -7.81 -11.95 -2.55
CA ALA A 195 -6.61 -11.78 -3.37
C ALA A 195 -5.32 -11.70 -2.55
N ILE A 196 -5.36 -11.02 -1.40
CA ILE A 196 -4.24 -10.94 -0.46
C ILE A 196 -3.96 -12.34 0.08
N TYR A 197 -4.99 -13.03 0.61
CA TYR A 197 -4.83 -14.36 1.18
C TYR A 197 -4.32 -15.40 0.18
N GLN A 198 -4.78 -15.32 -1.10
CA GLN A 198 -4.30 -16.18 -2.19
C GLN A 198 -2.91 -15.82 -2.74
N SER A 199 -2.30 -14.74 -2.25
CA SER A 199 -0.96 -14.31 -2.66
C SER A 199 0.08 -14.78 -1.64
N LEU A 200 1.29 -15.14 -2.11
CA LEU A 200 2.43 -15.33 -1.23
C LEU A 200 3.11 -13.97 -1.03
N LEU A 201 2.90 -13.37 0.13
CA LEU A 201 3.48 -12.09 0.54
C LEU A 201 4.30 -12.27 1.84
N PRO A 202 5.43 -12.98 1.79
CA PRO A 202 6.14 -13.46 2.98
C PRO A 202 6.68 -12.35 3.87
N THR A 203 6.84 -11.14 3.34
CA THR A 203 7.32 -9.97 4.08
C THR A 203 6.21 -9.18 4.78
N LEU A 204 4.94 -9.53 4.52
CA LEU A 204 3.77 -8.87 5.11
C LEU A 204 3.12 -9.79 6.14
N SER A 205 3.51 -9.66 7.40
CA SER A 205 3.12 -10.53 8.51
C SER A 205 1.61 -10.75 8.67
N TRP A 206 0.81 -9.72 8.41
CA TRP A 206 -0.64 -9.74 8.56
C TRP A 206 -1.39 -10.46 7.44
N THR A 207 -0.71 -10.88 6.35
CA THR A 207 -1.36 -11.48 5.17
C THR A 207 -1.56 -13.00 5.28
N HIS A 208 -1.04 -13.64 6.33
CA HIS A 208 -1.02 -15.09 6.46
C HIS A 208 -2.23 -15.69 7.16
N ASN A 209 -3.12 -14.85 7.71
CA ASN A 209 -4.33 -15.28 8.42
C ASN A 209 -5.48 -14.33 8.11
N LEU A 210 -6.69 -14.87 7.90
CA LEU A 210 -7.88 -14.05 7.61
C LEU A 210 -8.21 -13.07 8.73
N ASP A 211 -8.06 -13.47 10.00
CA ASP A 211 -8.34 -12.59 11.13
C ASP A 211 -7.40 -11.38 11.13
N HIS A 212 -6.11 -11.58 10.84
CA HIS A 212 -5.14 -10.48 10.73
C HIS A 212 -5.40 -9.61 9.51
N ILE A 213 -5.75 -10.21 8.36
CA ILE A 213 -6.09 -9.46 7.14
C ILE A 213 -7.26 -8.52 7.41
N ILE A 214 -8.33 -9.03 8.02
CA ILE A 214 -9.55 -8.26 8.29
C ILE A 214 -9.28 -7.13 9.29
N LYS A 215 -8.57 -7.41 10.38
CA LYS A 215 -8.17 -6.37 11.35
C LYS A 215 -7.30 -5.28 10.71
N TYR A 216 -6.36 -5.67 9.86
CA TYR A 216 -5.51 -4.72 9.15
C TYR A 216 -6.34 -3.84 8.21
N ILE A 217 -7.27 -4.43 7.46
CA ILE A 217 -8.16 -3.69 6.54
C ILE A 217 -9.11 -2.76 7.32
N ASP A 218 -9.62 -3.19 8.47
CA ASP A 218 -10.45 -2.33 9.34
C ASP A 218 -9.67 -1.09 9.79
N ASN A 219 -8.44 -1.27 10.26
CA ASN A 219 -7.56 -0.17 10.62
C ASN A 219 -7.21 0.72 9.41
N TYR A 220 -6.97 0.11 8.25
CA TYR A 220 -6.73 0.83 7.01
C TYR A 220 -7.93 1.72 6.61
N ILE A 221 -9.15 1.19 6.62
CA ILE A 221 -10.36 1.94 6.28
C ILE A 221 -10.52 3.15 7.21
N LYS A 222 -10.38 2.94 8.53
CA LYS A 222 -10.47 4.01 9.53
C LYS A 222 -9.41 5.10 9.29
N THR A 223 -8.17 4.69 9.05
CA THR A 223 -7.05 5.61 8.84
C THR A 223 -7.21 6.43 7.56
N VAL A 224 -7.56 5.77 6.46
CA VAL A 224 -7.73 6.45 5.17
C VAL A 224 -8.90 7.43 5.24
N ASN A 225 -10.04 7.04 5.82
CA ASN A 225 -11.20 7.91 5.96
C ASN A 225 -10.91 9.13 6.85
N TYR A 226 -10.15 8.95 7.93
CA TYR A 226 -9.68 10.08 8.74
C TYR A 226 -8.87 11.08 7.92
N PHE A 227 -7.88 10.61 7.15
CA PHE A 227 -7.05 11.50 6.38
C PHE A 227 -7.76 12.12 5.17
N LYS A 228 -8.69 11.42 4.55
CA LYS A 228 -9.57 11.98 3.51
C LYS A 228 -10.40 13.15 4.04
N SER A 229 -10.94 13.01 5.26
CA SER A 229 -11.66 14.12 5.91
C SER A 229 -10.75 15.29 6.26
N LYS A 230 -9.51 15.01 6.71
CA LYS A 230 -8.55 16.03 7.14
C LYS A 230 -7.88 16.74 5.95
N TYR A 231 -7.62 16.02 4.88
CA TYR A 231 -6.87 16.51 3.70
C TYR A 231 -7.57 16.16 2.38
N PRO A 232 -8.81 16.62 2.13
CA PRO A 232 -9.60 16.21 0.97
C PRO A 232 -8.92 16.52 -0.37
N ASP A 233 -8.19 17.65 -0.45
CA ASP A 233 -7.51 18.08 -1.66
C ASP A 233 -6.14 17.39 -1.90
N LYS A 234 -5.69 16.54 -0.96
CA LYS A 234 -4.40 15.84 -1.04
C LYS A 234 -4.53 14.38 -1.45
N ILE A 235 -5.74 13.79 -1.40
CA ILE A 235 -5.96 12.38 -1.63
C ILE A 235 -6.93 12.18 -2.79
N PHE A 236 -6.47 11.50 -3.84
CA PHE A 236 -7.27 11.10 -4.99
C PHE A 236 -7.69 9.64 -4.86
N ASP A 237 -8.99 9.39 -4.75
CA ASP A 237 -9.55 8.04 -4.72
C ASP A 237 -9.60 7.41 -6.11
N LEU A 238 -9.05 6.21 -6.23
CA LEU A 238 -9.03 5.47 -7.47
C LEU A 238 -9.46 4.02 -7.25
N LYS A 239 -10.73 3.74 -7.57
CA LYS A 239 -11.28 2.38 -7.53
C LYS A 239 -10.83 1.61 -8.77
N LEU A 240 -10.24 0.43 -8.58
CA LEU A 240 -9.69 -0.38 -9.67
C LEU A 240 -10.74 -0.74 -10.71
N GLU A 241 -11.95 -1.10 -10.28
CA GLU A 241 -13.10 -1.43 -11.15
C GLU A 241 -13.38 -0.27 -12.12
N HIS A 242 -13.55 0.94 -11.58
CA HIS A 242 -13.81 2.15 -12.38
C HIS A 242 -12.62 2.49 -13.29
N MET A 243 -11.38 2.33 -12.77
CA MET A 243 -10.18 2.57 -13.56
C MET A 243 -10.10 1.67 -14.78
N THR A 244 -10.53 0.41 -14.67
CA THR A 244 -10.52 -0.52 -15.81
C THR A 244 -11.64 -0.26 -16.81
N GLU A 245 -12.77 0.31 -16.37
CA GLU A 245 -13.92 0.67 -17.22
C GLU A 245 -13.75 2.03 -17.91
N HIS A 246 -13.29 3.04 -17.16
CA HIS A 246 -13.17 4.43 -17.59
C HIS A 246 -11.71 4.91 -17.69
N LYS A 247 -10.83 4.04 -18.17
CA LYS A 247 -9.37 4.22 -18.13
C LYS A 247 -8.86 5.57 -18.64
N LYS A 248 -9.41 6.08 -19.76
CA LYS A 248 -8.96 7.34 -20.34
C LYS A 248 -9.38 8.55 -19.50
N GLU A 249 -10.63 8.58 -19.07
CA GLU A 249 -11.18 9.67 -18.27
C GLU A 249 -10.51 9.77 -16.91
N LEU A 250 -10.44 8.64 -16.18
CA LEU A 250 -9.84 8.60 -14.86
C LEU A 250 -8.33 8.87 -14.90
N SER A 251 -7.63 8.42 -15.95
CA SER A 251 -6.23 8.78 -16.13
C SER A 251 -6.02 10.28 -16.31
N LYS A 252 -6.88 10.96 -17.09
CA LYS A 252 -6.82 12.42 -17.21
C LYS A 252 -7.04 13.12 -15.87
N LYS A 253 -8.07 12.70 -15.11
CA LYS A 253 -8.36 13.24 -13.78
C LYS A 253 -7.17 13.04 -12.83
N LEU A 254 -6.58 11.84 -12.82
CA LEU A 254 -5.41 11.51 -12.01
C LEU A 254 -4.21 12.40 -12.36
N PHE A 255 -3.90 12.57 -13.64
CA PHE A 255 -2.78 13.41 -14.07
C PHE A 255 -3.00 14.88 -13.71
N ASN A 256 -4.21 15.39 -13.92
CA ASN A 256 -4.57 16.75 -13.52
C ASN A 256 -4.43 16.95 -12.01
N PHE A 257 -4.92 16.00 -11.20
CA PHE A 257 -4.76 16.01 -9.75
C PHE A 257 -3.28 16.06 -9.34
N CYS A 258 -2.42 15.28 -10.01
CA CYS A 258 -0.99 15.25 -9.75
C CYS A 258 -0.21 16.45 -10.35
N GLY A 259 -0.88 17.43 -10.98
CA GLY A 259 -0.21 18.55 -11.65
C GLY A 259 0.61 18.13 -12.87
N LEU A 260 0.27 17.02 -13.52
CA LEU A 260 1.00 16.44 -14.62
C LEU A 260 0.25 16.60 -15.94
N ASN A 261 0.99 16.86 -17.03
CA ASN A 261 0.42 16.87 -18.37
C ASN A 261 0.03 15.47 -18.82
N TRP A 262 -1.22 15.32 -19.30
CA TRP A 262 -1.73 14.08 -19.84
C TRP A 262 -1.38 13.92 -21.32
N ASN A 263 -1.15 12.67 -21.75
CA ASN A 263 -1.06 12.28 -23.16
C ASN A 263 -1.69 10.89 -23.35
N ASP A 264 -2.56 10.74 -24.34
CA ASP A 264 -3.27 9.48 -24.66
C ASP A 264 -2.31 8.30 -24.91
N LYS A 265 -1.07 8.58 -25.36
CA LYS A 265 -0.03 7.57 -25.55
C LYS A 265 0.38 6.87 -24.23
N PHE A 266 0.08 7.46 -23.08
CA PHE A 266 0.40 6.87 -21.78
C PHE A 266 -0.40 5.60 -21.47
N LEU A 267 -1.54 5.39 -22.11
CA LEU A 267 -2.33 4.17 -21.99
C LEU A 267 -1.77 2.97 -22.80
N ASN A 268 -0.75 3.20 -23.63
CA ASN A 268 -0.15 2.13 -24.44
C ASN A 268 1.05 1.51 -23.73
N PHE A 269 0.80 0.46 -22.94
CA PHE A 269 1.84 -0.23 -22.13
C PHE A 269 2.75 -1.15 -22.95
N LYS A 270 2.34 -1.61 -24.15
CA LYS A 270 3.10 -2.57 -24.98
C LYS A 270 4.48 -2.06 -25.42
N LYS A 271 4.68 -0.74 -25.45
CA LYS A 271 5.94 -0.12 -25.90
C LYS A 271 6.95 0.15 -24.77
N LYS A 272 6.68 -0.31 -23.54
CA LYS A 272 7.45 0.09 -22.35
C LYS A 272 8.26 -1.04 -21.73
N ASN A 273 8.98 -1.81 -22.56
CA ASN A 273 9.88 -2.87 -22.08
C ASN A 273 11.03 -2.37 -21.17
N ASP A 274 11.25 -1.05 -21.10
CA ASP A 274 12.36 -0.43 -20.35
C ASP A 274 12.02 -0.02 -18.91
N LEU A 275 10.74 -0.16 -18.47
CA LEU A 275 10.40 0.12 -17.08
C LEU A 275 10.80 -1.08 -16.21
N SER A 276 11.92 -0.96 -15.51
CA SER A 276 12.40 -1.94 -14.52
C SER A 276 11.53 -1.94 -13.25
N ILE A 277 10.22 -2.17 -13.40
CA ILE A 277 9.31 -2.29 -12.26
C ILE A 277 9.43 -3.71 -11.71
N LYS A 278 10.06 -3.85 -10.55
CA LYS A 278 10.29 -5.14 -9.88
C LYS A 278 9.14 -5.45 -8.91
N THR A 279 7.99 -5.88 -9.43
CA THR A 279 6.89 -6.35 -8.56
C THR A 279 6.28 -7.64 -9.10
N SER A 280 5.70 -8.45 -8.22
CA SER A 280 5.01 -9.70 -8.57
C SER A 280 3.81 -9.51 -9.52
N SER A 281 3.35 -8.27 -9.72
CA SER A 281 2.24 -7.90 -10.61
C SER A 281 2.67 -7.54 -12.04
N ASN A 282 3.97 -7.57 -12.36
CA ASN A 282 4.49 -7.15 -13.68
C ASN A 282 3.94 -7.95 -14.86
N VAL A 283 3.60 -9.22 -14.66
CA VAL A 283 3.09 -10.08 -15.73
C VAL A 283 1.69 -9.61 -16.20
N GLN A 284 0.90 -9.05 -15.30
CA GLN A 284 -0.48 -8.64 -15.58
C GLN A 284 -0.59 -7.30 -16.34
N ILE A 285 0.46 -6.48 -16.34
CA ILE A 285 0.45 -5.12 -16.93
C ILE A 285 0.99 -5.11 -18.37
N ARG A 286 1.67 -6.17 -18.81
CA ARG A 286 2.30 -6.25 -20.14
C ARG A 286 1.31 -6.25 -21.30
N ASP A 287 0.09 -6.70 -21.02
CA ASP A 287 -1.00 -6.68 -21.97
C ASP A 287 -1.97 -5.56 -21.66
N ASN A 288 -2.61 -4.84 -22.31
CA ASN A 288 -3.57 -3.73 -22.07
C ASN A 288 -4.29 -3.82 -20.71
N ILE A 289 -4.79 -2.70 -20.20
CA ILE A 289 -5.66 -2.68 -19.02
C ILE A 289 -6.91 -3.51 -19.34
N ASN A 290 -6.99 -4.71 -18.78
CA ASN A 290 -8.14 -5.60 -18.93
C ASN A 290 -9.28 -5.12 -18.03
N LYS A 291 -10.53 -5.31 -18.48
CA LYS A 291 -11.71 -5.02 -17.69
C LYS A 291 -11.69 -5.85 -16.38
N TYR A 292 -12.18 -5.26 -15.30
CA TYR A 292 -12.25 -5.95 -14.00
C TYR A 292 -13.18 -7.18 -14.10
N ASP A 293 -12.74 -8.29 -13.55
CA ASP A 293 -13.54 -9.52 -13.50
C ASP A 293 -14.20 -9.63 -12.11
N TYR A 294 -15.47 -9.26 -12.03
CA TYR A 294 -16.30 -9.30 -10.83
C TYR A 294 -16.56 -10.73 -10.32
N SER A 295 -16.46 -11.74 -11.19
CA SER A 295 -16.70 -13.13 -10.83
C SER A 295 -15.51 -13.82 -10.17
N LYS A 296 -14.31 -13.27 -10.34
CA LYS A 296 -13.03 -13.90 -10.02
C LYS A 296 -12.92 -14.42 -8.58
N TYR A 297 -13.52 -13.73 -7.63
CA TYR A 297 -13.40 -14.03 -6.20
C TYR A 297 -14.73 -14.39 -5.54
N SER A 298 -15.86 -14.30 -6.26
CA SER A 298 -17.20 -14.52 -5.73
C SER A 298 -17.36 -15.89 -5.06
N ASN A 299 -16.76 -16.94 -5.64
CA ASN A 299 -16.79 -18.32 -5.11
C ASN A 299 -16.12 -18.47 -3.72
N TYR A 300 -15.42 -17.45 -3.23
CA TYR A 300 -14.73 -17.47 -1.94
C TYR A 300 -15.41 -16.60 -0.88
N HIS A 301 -16.38 -15.75 -1.25
CA HIS A 301 -17.00 -14.81 -0.32
C HIS A 301 -17.66 -15.50 0.88
N PHE A 302 -18.03 -16.80 0.74
CA PHE A 302 -18.63 -17.56 1.83
C PHE A 302 -17.72 -17.68 3.07
N ILE A 303 -16.38 -17.66 2.91
CA ILE A 303 -15.47 -17.73 4.07
C ILE A 303 -15.46 -16.44 4.90
N LEU A 304 -16.01 -15.34 4.38
CA LEU A 304 -16.06 -14.05 5.04
C LEU A 304 -17.36 -13.85 5.85
N LYS A 305 -18.40 -14.66 5.64
CA LYS A 305 -19.70 -14.50 6.29
C LYS A 305 -19.62 -14.44 7.82
N LYS A 306 -18.72 -15.20 8.44
CA LYS A 306 -18.55 -15.19 9.90
C LYS A 306 -18.04 -13.86 10.46
N TYR A 307 -17.47 -12.98 9.63
CA TYR A 307 -16.94 -11.69 10.03
C TYR A 307 -17.90 -10.53 9.78
N GLU A 308 -18.97 -10.73 9.00
CA GLU A 308 -19.90 -9.67 8.60
C GLU A 308 -20.62 -9.02 9.79
N LYS A 309 -20.82 -9.77 10.88
CA LYS A 309 -21.42 -9.26 12.11
C LYS A 309 -20.54 -8.21 12.81
N ASP A 310 -19.23 -8.42 12.80
CA ASP A 310 -18.26 -7.59 13.52
C ASP A 310 -17.67 -6.46 12.66
N TYR A 311 -17.75 -6.62 11.32
CA TYR A 311 -17.18 -5.69 10.33
C TYR A 311 -18.22 -5.32 9.28
N GLY A 312 -19.08 -4.34 9.60
CA GLY A 312 -20.22 -3.92 8.76
C GLY A 312 -19.80 -3.49 7.34
N TRP A 313 -18.58 -2.96 7.16
CA TRP A 313 -18.04 -2.60 5.84
C TRP A 313 -17.89 -3.81 4.88
N LEU A 314 -17.96 -5.05 5.38
CA LEU A 314 -18.04 -6.25 4.52
C LEU A 314 -19.41 -6.37 3.83
N LEU A 315 -20.47 -5.79 4.38
CA LEU A 315 -21.82 -5.82 3.80
C LEU A 315 -22.03 -4.67 2.82
N GLU A 316 -21.24 -3.61 2.94
CA GLU A 316 -21.33 -2.48 2.01
C GLU A 316 -20.86 -2.92 0.64
N GLU A 317 -21.73 -2.90 -0.36
CA GLU A 317 -21.36 -2.91 -1.76
C GLU A 317 -20.65 -1.58 -2.02
N ASN A 318 -19.36 -1.57 -1.81
CA ASN A 318 -18.41 -0.45 -1.98
C ASN A 318 -18.97 0.79 -2.72
N SER A 319 -19.89 1.48 -2.10
CA SER A 319 -20.35 2.81 -2.45
C SER A 319 -19.41 3.81 -1.78
N ILE A 320 -18.24 4.04 -2.33
CA ILE A 320 -17.40 5.23 -2.10
C ILE A 320 -16.99 5.76 -3.45
#